data_51422eacf3b734ff4cbd6e8d911da907
#
_entry.id   51422eacf3b734ff4cbd6e8d911da907
#
_cell.length_a   1.000
_cell.length_b   1.000
_cell.length_c   1.000
_cell.angle_alpha   90.00
_cell.angle_beta   90.00
_cell.angle_gamma   90.00
#
_symmetry.space_group_name_H-M   'P 1'
#
loop_
_entity.id
_entity.type
_entity.pdbx_description
1 polymer ?
#
loop_
_entity_poly.entity_id
_entity_poly.type
_entity_poly.pdbx_seq_one_letter_code
_entity_poly.pdbx_strand_id
1 'polypeptide(L)'
;MLLFTILFLWCPIFGILAYAVFLGHQRKVSVKALVSLAVMLSLYLGCLGTTKELLGDFLTYKKMFEMVPDDGLWGYILSFGKEPVYYGYTYLAYYLYMGNWNLFVFSLTTLNYLLLSYCILKVGHYLRTSFINQIMALFFMAFFFQEFAAIGNMLRQGLAQSITLAFLVRWYIDRKHSWWIALCALGI
;
A
#
# COMPACT_ATOMS: atom_id res chain seq x y z
N MET A 1 -15.28 17.91 -1.39
CA MET A 1 -15.11 16.51 -0.97
C MET A 1 -16.19 15.61 -1.52
N LEU A 2 -17.48 15.77 -1.18
CA LEU A 2 -18.56 14.85 -1.60
C LEU A 2 -18.60 14.59 -3.12
N LEU A 3 -18.53 15.67 -3.94
CA LEU A 3 -18.53 15.55 -5.40
C LEU A 3 -17.37 14.66 -5.91
N PHE A 4 -16.17 14.86 -5.40
CA PHE A 4 -14.99 14.05 -5.82
C PHE A 4 -15.10 12.61 -5.36
N THR A 5 -15.70 12.34 -4.21
CA THR A 5 -15.98 10.97 -3.75
C THR A 5 -16.98 10.29 -4.69
N ILE A 6 -18.05 10.98 -5.10
CA ILE A 6 -19.02 10.43 -6.06
C ILE A 6 -18.35 10.15 -7.42
N LEU A 7 -17.56 11.10 -7.93
CA LEU A 7 -16.79 10.91 -9.17
C LEU A 7 -15.80 9.74 -9.06
N PHE A 8 -15.15 9.58 -7.92
CA PHE A 8 -14.25 8.47 -7.66
C PHE A 8 -14.97 7.12 -7.65
N LEU A 9 -16.15 7.03 -7.05
CA LEU A 9 -16.95 5.81 -7.04
C LEU A 9 -17.48 5.43 -8.43
N TRP A 10 -17.78 6.41 -9.26
CA TRP A 10 -18.27 6.21 -10.62
C TRP A 10 -17.14 5.93 -11.61
N CYS A 11 -16.09 6.73 -11.59
CA CYS A 11 -14.89 6.57 -12.42
C CYS A 11 -13.65 7.00 -11.63
N PRO A 12 -12.94 6.04 -10.97
CA PRO A 12 -11.88 6.35 -10.01
C PRO A 12 -10.80 7.28 -10.55
N ILE A 13 -10.34 7.04 -11.79
CA ILE A 13 -9.28 7.86 -12.38
C ILE A 13 -9.73 9.31 -12.59
N PHE A 14 -10.96 9.53 -13.05
CA PHE A 14 -11.50 10.88 -13.22
C PHE A 14 -11.68 11.58 -11.88
N GLY A 15 -12.17 10.86 -10.85
CA GLY A 15 -12.32 11.42 -9.50
C GLY A 15 -10.98 11.86 -8.92
N ILE A 16 -9.93 11.05 -9.07
CA ILE A 16 -8.57 11.34 -8.62
C ILE A 16 -8.00 12.56 -9.36
N LEU A 17 -8.07 12.55 -10.69
CA LEU A 17 -7.54 13.65 -11.51
C LEU A 17 -8.26 14.96 -11.25
N ALA A 18 -9.58 14.95 -11.22
CA ALA A 18 -10.38 16.14 -10.92
C ALA A 18 -10.05 16.71 -9.53
N TYR A 19 -9.89 15.84 -8.54
CA TYR A 19 -9.53 16.26 -7.19
C TYR A 19 -8.09 16.81 -7.13
N ALA A 20 -7.13 16.19 -7.81
CA ALA A 20 -5.75 16.67 -7.88
C ALA A 20 -5.66 18.05 -8.57
N VAL A 21 -6.38 18.24 -9.69
CA VAL A 21 -6.46 19.54 -10.39
C VAL A 21 -7.10 20.59 -9.49
N PHE A 22 -8.19 20.26 -8.82
CA PHE A 22 -8.85 21.17 -7.86
C PHE A 22 -7.87 21.60 -6.75
N LEU A 23 -7.11 20.64 -6.17
CA LEU A 23 -6.11 20.96 -5.15
C LEU A 23 -4.99 21.83 -5.70
N GLY A 24 -4.54 21.58 -6.93
CA GLY A 24 -3.48 22.36 -7.59
C GLY A 24 -3.85 23.84 -7.81
N HIS A 25 -5.15 24.15 -7.94
CA HIS A 25 -5.64 25.53 -8.09
C HIS A 25 -5.85 26.26 -6.76
N GLN A 26 -5.79 25.56 -5.63
CA GLN A 26 -5.95 26.18 -4.33
C GLN A 26 -4.66 26.88 -3.86
N ARG A 27 -4.76 28.11 -3.38
CA ARG A 27 -3.60 28.83 -2.79
C ARG A 27 -3.08 28.19 -1.50
N LYS A 28 -3.96 27.52 -0.76
CA LYS A 28 -3.62 26.80 0.47
C LYS A 28 -4.33 25.43 0.46
N VAL A 29 -3.55 24.37 0.47
CA VAL A 29 -4.06 23.00 0.53
C VAL A 29 -3.87 22.49 1.96
N SER A 30 -4.92 21.92 2.54
CA SER A 30 -4.81 21.31 3.86
C SER A 30 -4.13 19.95 3.78
N VAL A 31 -3.40 19.57 4.83
CA VAL A 31 -2.80 18.23 4.94
C VAL A 31 -3.86 17.14 4.81
N LYS A 32 -5.07 17.36 5.37
CA LYS A 32 -6.18 16.42 5.26
C LYS A 32 -6.59 16.17 3.80
N ALA A 33 -6.55 17.19 2.95
CA ALA A 33 -6.88 17.07 1.53
C ALA A 33 -5.83 16.24 0.77
N LEU A 34 -4.53 16.42 1.06
CA LEU A 34 -3.47 15.58 0.50
C LEU A 34 -3.57 14.12 0.97
N VAL A 35 -3.85 13.89 2.24
CA VAL A 35 -4.08 12.54 2.78
C VAL A 35 -5.29 11.88 2.08
N SER A 36 -6.38 12.63 1.86
CA SER A 36 -7.54 12.13 1.14
C SER A 36 -7.19 11.72 -0.30
N LEU A 37 -6.39 12.52 -1.01
CA LEU A 37 -5.91 12.17 -2.35
C LEU A 37 -5.06 10.89 -2.31
N ALA A 38 -4.15 10.78 -1.36
CA ALA A 38 -3.30 9.60 -1.18
C ALA A 38 -4.13 8.33 -0.92
N VAL A 39 -5.17 8.43 -0.07
CA VAL A 39 -6.08 7.31 0.20
C VAL A 39 -6.85 6.90 -1.06
N MET A 40 -7.46 7.86 -1.79
CA MET A 40 -8.18 7.57 -3.04
C MET A 40 -7.26 6.87 -4.06
N LEU A 41 -6.03 7.38 -4.21
CA LEU A 41 -5.04 6.81 -5.11
C LEU A 41 -4.64 5.38 -4.70
N SER A 42 -4.41 5.15 -3.41
CA SER A 42 -4.04 3.83 -2.88
C SER A 42 -5.17 2.80 -3.05
N LEU A 43 -6.42 3.20 -2.82
CA LEU A 43 -7.59 2.35 -3.05
C LEU A 43 -7.74 1.99 -4.53
N TYR A 44 -7.56 2.95 -5.43
CA TYR A 44 -7.60 2.72 -6.88
C TYR A 44 -6.52 1.72 -7.32
N LEU A 45 -5.28 1.89 -6.83
CA LEU A 45 -4.18 0.98 -7.13
C LEU A 45 -4.39 -0.41 -6.52
N GLY A 46 -5.02 -0.47 -5.34
CA GLY A 46 -5.49 -1.73 -4.75
C GLY A 46 -6.46 -2.47 -5.66
N CYS A 47 -7.45 -1.77 -6.21
CA CYS A 47 -8.37 -2.35 -7.20
C CYS A 47 -7.64 -2.84 -8.46
N LEU A 48 -6.70 -2.04 -9.00
CA LEU A 48 -5.89 -2.46 -10.15
C LEU A 48 -5.02 -3.68 -9.82
N GLY A 49 -4.53 -3.80 -8.58
CA GLY A 49 -3.77 -4.97 -8.13
C GLY A 49 -4.54 -6.28 -8.30
N THR A 50 -5.87 -6.26 -8.12
CA THR A 50 -6.71 -7.46 -8.24
C THR A 50 -6.94 -7.91 -9.69
N THR A 51 -6.67 -7.06 -10.67
CA THR A 51 -6.86 -7.39 -12.10
C THR A 51 -5.61 -8.00 -12.74
N LYS A 52 -4.53 -8.19 -11.97
CA LYS A 52 -3.30 -8.78 -12.49
C LYS A 52 -3.46 -10.26 -12.82
N GLU A 53 -2.80 -10.66 -13.89
CA GLU A 53 -2.74 -12.06 -14.27
C GLU A 53 -1.97 -12.89 -13.25
N LEU A 54 -2.41 -14.13 -13.03
CA LEU A 54 -1.79 -15.08 -12.11
C LEU A 54 -0.59 -15.76 -12.77
N LEU A 55 0.55 -15.05 -12.84
CA LEU A 55 1.79 -15.55 -13.44
C LEU A 55 2.93 -15.53 -12.41
N GLY A 56 3.89 -16.44 -12.57
CA GLY A 56 5.11 -16.49 -11.76
C GLY A 56 4.85 -16.52 -10.25
N ASP A 57 5.50 -15.61 -9.53
CA ASP A 57 5.40 -15.52 -8.08
C ASP A 57 3.99 -15.22 -7.58
N PHE A 58 3.20 -14.50 -8.36
CA PHE A 58 1.82 -14.17 -8.00
C PHE A 58 0.92 -15.42 -7.92
N LEU A 59 1.12 -16.38 -8.82
CA LEU A 59 0.47 -17.69 -8.76
C LEU A 59 0.94 -18.49 -7.54
N THR A 60 2.22 -18.41 -7.19
CA THR A 60 2.78 -19.06 -6.01
C THR A 60 2.17 -18.52 -4.73
N TYR A 61 2.04 -17.19 -4.59
CA TYR A 61 1.36 -16.56 -3.44
C TYR A 61 -0.11 -16.97 -3.33
N LYS A 62 -0.81 -17.09 -4.45
CA LYS A 62 -2.20 -17.57 -4.44
C LYS A 62 -2.30 -19.00 -3.92
N LYS A 63 -1.45 -19.90 -4.39
CA LYS A 63 -1.40 -21.29 -3.89
C LYS A 63 -1.12 -21.33 -2.39
N MET A 64 -0.15 -20.55 -1.91
CA MET A 64 0.16 -20.45 -0.47
C MET A 64 -1.04 -19.94 0.33
N PHE A 65 -1.76 -18.95 -0.17
CA PHE A 65 -2.98 -18.45 0.46
C PHE A 65 -4.08 -19.52 0.53
N GLU A 66 -4.25 -20.31 -0.52
CA GLU A 66 -5.24 -21.40 -0.59
C GLU A 66 -4.89 -22.61 0.33
N MET A 67 -3.63 -22.77 0.70
CA MET A 67 -3.16 -23.83 1.62
C MET A 67 -3.42 -23.50 3.10
N VAL A 68 -3.85 -22.28 3.45
CA VAL A 68 -4.08 -21.87 4.84
C VAL A 68 -5.05 -22.79 5.62
N PRO A 69 -6.15 -23.33 5.03
CA PRO A 69 -7.10 -24.17 5.78
C PRO A 69 -6.51 -25.47 6.31
N ASP A 70 -5.49 -26.00 5.67
CA ASP A 70 -5.00 -27.35 5.94
C ASP A 70 -4.12 -27.43 7.20
N ASP A 71 -3.44 -26.31 7.54
CA ASP A 71 -2.51 -26.23 8.66
C ASP A 71 -3.00 -25.21 9.70
N GLY A 72 -2.93 -25.49 10.98
CA GLY A 72 -3.13 -24.45 12.00
C GLY A 72 -2.11 -23.31 11.87
N LEU A 73 -2.34 -22.16 12.54
CA LEU A 73 -1.47 -20.96 12.43
C LEU A 73 0.03 -21.30 12.51
N TRP A 74 0.41 -22.07 13.50
CA TRP A 74 1.81 -22.45 13.72
C TRP A 74 2.32 -23.44 12.67
N GLY A 75 1.48 -24.41 12.27
CA GLY A 75 1.80 -25.34 11.17
C GLY A 75 2.03 -24.59 9.88
N TYR A 76 1.14 -23.66 9.54
CA TYR A 76 1.27 -22.82 8.33
C TYR A 76 2.53 -21.94 8.35
N ILE A 77 2.83 -21.26 9.47
CA ILE A 77 4.03 -20.43 9.59
C ILE A 77 5.31 -21.29 9.49
N LEU A 78 5.32 -22.45 10.14
CA LEU A 78 6.51 -23.34 10.18
C LEU A 78 6.75 -24.04 8.84
N SER A 79 5.72 -24.37 8.08
CA SER A 79 5.86 -25.03 6.77
C SER A 79 6.61 -24.16 5.76
N PHE A 80 6.51 -22.84 5.85
CA PHE A 80 7.22 -21.92 4.97
C PHE A 80 8.50 -21.34 5.59
N GLY A 81 8.69 -21.45 6.90
CA GLY A 81 9.95 -21.37 7.65
C GLY A 81 10.78 -20.08 7.64
N LYS A 82 10.47 -19.07 6.83
CA LYS A 82 11.40 -17.94 6.61
C LYS A 82 10.85 -16.56 6.96
N GLU A 83 9.54 -16.38 7.08
CA GLU A 83 8.93 -15.04 7.14
C GLU A 83 7.65 -15.05 7.98
N PRO A 84 7.78 -15.19 9.29
CA PRO A 84 6.65 -15.45 10.18
C PRO A 84 5.62 -14.32 10.18
N VAL A 85 6.03 -13.07 9.97
CA VAL A 85 5.11 -11.92 9.96
C VAL A 85 4.24 -11.93 8.69
N TYR A 86 4.82 -12.22 7.53
CA TYR A 86 4.06 -12.30 6.29
C TYR A 86 3.07 -13.46 6.30
N TYR A 87 3.50 -14.66 6.71
CA TYR A 87 2.62 -15.83 6.78
C TYR A 87 1.57 -15.70 7.88
N GLY A 88 1.91 -15.10 9.01
CA GLY A 88 0.94 -14.76 10.05
C GLY A 88 -0.14 -13.79 9.54
N TYR A 89 0.27 -12.75 8.81
CA TYR A 89 -0.68 -11.84 8.15
C TYR A 89 -1.55 -12.57 7.12
N THR A 90 -0.95 -13.41 6.27
CA THR A 90 -1.67 -14.19 5.24
C THR A 90 -2.70 -15.11 5.86
N TYR A 91 -2.35 -15.80 6.95
CA TYR A 91 -3.25 -16.66 7.72
C TYR A 91 -4.44 -15.87 8.28
N LEU A 92 -4.19 -14.75 8.97
CA LEU A 92 -5.25 -13.90 9.51
C LEU A 92 -6.14 -13.33 8.41
N ALA A 93 -5.54 -12.89 7.31
CA ALA A 93 -6.25 -12.33 6.16
C ALA A 93 -7.15 -13.37 5.47
N TYR A 94 -6.72 -14.64 5.42
CA TYR A 94 -7.54 -15.72 4.88
C TYR A 94 -8.89 -15.81 5.61
N TYR A 95 -8.86 -15.86 6.93
CA TYR A 95 -10.10 -15.94 7.72
C TYR A 95 -10.88 -14.62 7.69
N LEU A 96 -10.20 -13.48 7.78
CA LEU A 96 -10.85 -12.16 7.73
C LEU A 96 -11.60 -11.95 6.39
N TYR A 97 -11.03 -12.40 5.30
CA TYR A 97 -11.59 -12.24 3.94
C TYR A 97 -12.32 -13.49 3.45
N MET A 98 -12.58 -14.47 4.33
CA MET A 98 -13.30 -15.71 3.99
C MET A 98 -12.70 -16.44 2.78
N GLY A 99 -11.37 -16.52 2.71
CA GLY A 99 -10.65 -17.15 1.59
C GLY A 99 -10.67 -16.36 0.28
N ASN A 100 -11.12 -15.12 0.27
CA ASN A 100 -11.18 -14.31 -0.95
C ASN A 100 -9.80 -13.73 -1.30
N TRP A 101 -9.16 -14.33 -2.30
CA TRP A 101 -7.86 -13.91 -2.81
C TRP A 101 -7.84 -12.45 -3.29
N ASN A 102 -8.88 -11.99 -3.96
CA ASN A 102 -8.93 -10.62 -4.49
C ASN A 102 -8.95 -9.58 -3.38
N LEU A 103 -9.69 -9.85 -2.29
CA LEU A 103 -9.67 -8.97 -1.10
C LEU A 103 -8.31 -8.97 -0.42
N PHE A 104 -7.62 -10.11 -0.37
CA PHE A 104 -6.25 -10.19 0.15
C PHE A 104 -5.30 -9.32 -0.68
N VAL A 105 -5.27 -9.48 -2.00
CA VAL A 105 -4.42 -8.68 -2.90
C VAL A 105 -4.77 -7.20 -2.82
N PHE A 106 -6.07 -6.87 -2.83
CA PHE A 106 -6.55 -5.50 -2.66
C PHE A 106 -6.01 -4.86 -1.39
N SER A 107 -6.16 -5.54 -0.25
CA SER A 107 -5.74 -5.00 1.05
C SER A 107 -4.23 -4.81 1.11
N LEU A 108 -3.46 -5.78 0.63
CA LEU A 108 -2.00 -5.76 0.66
C LEU A 108 -1.44 -4.65 -0.25
N THR A 109 -1.96 -4.55 -1.47
CA THR A 109 -1.57 -3.51 -2.43
C THR A 109 -1.94 -2.12 -1.91
N THR A 110 -3.16 -1.96 -1.39
CA THR A 110 -3.60 -0.71 -0.77
C THR A 110 -2.70 -0.30 0.38
N LEU A 111 -2.36 -1.23 1.28
CA LEU A 111 -1.47 -0.97 2.42
C LEU A 111 -0.09 -0.52 1.96
N ASN A 112 0.50 -1.16 0.95
CA ASN A 112 1.78 -0.76 0.38
C ASN A 112 1.77 0.69 -0.09
N TYR A 113 0.76 1.05 -0.91
CA TYR A 113 0.66 2.41 -1.43
C TYR A 113 0.32 3.45 -0.36
N LEU A 114 -0.43 3.08 0.68
CA LEU A 114 -0.65 3.95 1.84
C LEU A 114 0.65 4.25 2.59
N LEU A 115 1.50 3.24 2.81
CA LEU A 115 2.80 3.42 3.47
C LEU A 115 3.74 4.29 2.63
N LEU A 116 3.82 4.07 1.33
CA LEU A 116 4.62 4.89 0.42
C LEU A 116 4.09 6.34 0.37
N SER A 117 2.77 6.52 0.28
CA SER A 117 2.14 7.84 0.32
C SER A 117 2.42 8.56 1.64
N TYR A 118 2.36 7.85 2.76
CA TYR A 118 2.75 8.39 4.07
C TYR A 118 4.19 8.91 4.04
N CYS A 119 5.13 8.14 3.49
CA CYS A 119 6.53 8.55 3.37
C CYS A 119 6.67 9.83 2.55
N ILE A 120 6.03 9.90 1.38
CA ILE A 120 6.07 11.08 0.50
C ILE A 120 5.53 12.31 1.22
N LEU A 121 4.35 12.22 1.84
CA LEU A 121 3.74 13.34 2.53
C LEU A 121 4.55 13.77 3.76
N LYS A 122 5.09 12.82 4.51
CA LYS A 122 5.91 13.09 5.69
C LYS A 122 7.22 13.80 5.32
N VAL A 123 7.92 13.30 4.30
CA VAL A 123 9.16 13.92 3.78
C VAL A 123 8.85 15.27 3.16
N GLY A 124 7.78 15.38 2.36
CA GLY A 124 7.35 16.63 1.76
C GLY A 124 7.05 17.71 2.79
N HIS A 125 6.40 17.34 3.89
CA HIS A 125 6.14 18.26 5.01
C HIS A 125 7.44 18.67 5.71
N TYR A 126 8.34 17.73 5.97
CA TYR A 126 9.63 18.00 6.62
C TYR A 126 10.50 18.93 5.78
N LEU A 127 10.60 18.68 4.47
CA LEU A 127 11.38 19.52 3.53
C LEU A 127 10.64 20.80 3.12
N ARG A 128 9.44 21.05 3.63
CA ARG A 128 8.60 22.21 3.27
C ARG A 128 8.39 22.35 1.75
N THR A 129 8.27 21.22 1.04
CA THR A 129 8.03 21.24 -0.40
C THR A 129 6.63 21.80 -0.71
N SER A 130 6.47 22.37 -1.91
CA SER A 130 5.16 22.86 -2.36
C SER A 130 4.13 21.75 -2.44
N PHE A 131 2.86 22.06 -2.27
CA PHE A 131 1.77 21.08 -2.40
C PHE A 131 1.72 20.45 -3.79
N ILE A 132 2.03 21.22 -4.82
CA ILE A 132 2.10 20.73 -6.21
C ILE A 132 3.16 19.65 -6.32
N ASN A 133 4.34 19.86 -5.76
CA ASN A 133 5.42 18.86 -5.79
C ASN A 133 5.01 17.57 -5.04
N GLN A 134 4.27 17.70 -3.92
CA GLN A 134 3.77 16.52 -3.19
C GLN A 134 2.72 15.76 -4.01
N ILE A 135 1.79 16.47 -4.68
CA ILE A 135 0.82 15.86 -5.59
C ILE A 135 1.54 15.15 -6.74
N MET A 136 2.51 15.81 -7.39
CA MET A 136 3.28 15.22 -8.47
C MET A 136 4.06 13.98 -8.01
N ALA A 137 4.65 14.01 -6.82
CA ALA A 137 5.35 12.85 -6.24
C ALA A 137 4.41 11.66 -5.98
N LEU A 138 3.18 11.91 -5.48
CA LEU A 138 2.17 10.87 -5.31
C LEU A 138 1.76 10.25 -6.66
N PHE A 139 1.56 11.07 -7.69
CA PHE A 139 1.23 10.55 -9.03
C PHE A 139 2.41 9.81 -9.64
N PHE A 140 3.62 10.33 -9.53
CA PHE A 140 4.82 9.64 -10.02
C PHE A 140 4.97 8.25 -9.37
N MET A 141 4.86 8.17 -8.03
CA MET A 141 4.87 6.89 -7.31
C MET A 141 3.79 5.94 -7.82
N ALA A 142 2.56 6.44 -7.99
CA ALA A 142 1.41 5.62 -8.34
C ALA A 142 1.47 5.05 -9.76
N PHE A 143 2.00 5.83 -10.70
CA PHE A 143 2.02 5.49 -12.14
C PHE A 143 3.39 5.11 -12.66
N PHE A 144 4.40 5.05 -11.80
CA PHE A 144 5.71 4.56 -12.20
C PHE A 144 5.64 3.04 -12.37
N PHE A 145 5.76 2.60 -13.61
CA PHE A 145 5.54 1.21 -14.02
C PHE A 145 6.36 0.19 -13.22
N GLN A 146 7.62 0.50 -12.93
CA GLN A 146 8.49 -0.42 -12.21
C GLN A 146 7.99 -0.67 -10.79
N GLU A 147 7.55 0.36 -10.07
CA GLU A 147 6.97 0.21 -8.73
C GLU A 147 5.67 -0.59 -8.76
N PHE A 148 4.80 -0.30 -9.72
CA PHE A 148 3.55 -1.04 -9.87
C PHE A 148 3.79 -2.53 -10.20
N ALA A 149 4.76 -2.82 -11.08
CA ALA A 149 5.14 -4.19 -11.40
C ALA A 149 5.78 -4.90 -10.20
N ALA A 150 6.71 -4.25 -9.50
CA ALA A 150 7.38 -4.81 -8.32
C ALA A 150 6.39 -5.13 -7.19
N ILE A 151 5.56 -4.17 -6.78
CA ILE A 151 4.55 -4.37 -5.73
C ILE A 151 3.55 -5.48 -6.10
N GLY A 152 3.20 -5.60 -7.39
CA GLY A 152 2.24 -6.59 -7.80
C GLY A 152 2.79 -7.99 -8.03
N ASN A 153 4.05 -8.12 -8.43
CA ASN A 153 4.67 -9.42 -8.68
C ASN A 153 5.39 -9.97 -7.44
N MET A 154 5.83 -9.09 -6.56
CA MET A 154 6.57 -9.42 -5.35
C MET A 154 5.86 -8.84 -4.12
N LEU A 155 4.61 -9.28 -3.89
CA LEU A 155 3.74 -8.77 -2.81
C LEU A 155 4.46 -8.66 -1.47
N ARG A 156 5.20 -9.68 -1.12
CA ARG A 156 5.99 -9.78 0.11
C ARG A 156 7.10 -8.75 0.18
N GLN A 157 7.93 -8.68 -0.87
CA GLN A 157 9.05 -7.74 -0.91
C GLN A 157 8.58 -6.29 -0.96
N GLY A 158 7.50 -6.00 -1.69
CA GLY A 158 6.89 -4.68 -1.72
C GLY A 158 6.44 -4.24 -0.32
N LEU A 159 5.81 -5.13 0.45
CA LEU A 159 5.41 -4.85 1.82
C LEU A 159 6.63 -4.60 2.73
N ALA A 160 7.65 -5.44 2.66
CA ALA A 160 8.88 -5.27 3.44
C ALA A 160 9.56 -3.92 3.14
N GLN A 161 9.68 -3.57 1.86
CA GLN A 161 10.28 -2.30 1.44
C GLN A 161 9.49 -1.09 1.93
N SER A 162 8.17 -1.09 1.79
CA SER A 162 7.32 0.02 2.22
C SER A 162 7.31 0.20 3.74
N ILE A 163 7.31 -0.89 4.51
CA ILE A 163 7.43 -0.86 5.98
C ILE A 163 8.81 -0.33 6.38
N THR A 164 9.88 -0.84 5.77
CA THR A 164 11.26 -0.38 6.04
C THR A 164 11.41 1.11 5.76
N LEU A 165 10.90 1.58 4.62
CA LEU A 165 10.94 2.99 4.26
C LEU A 165 10.15 3.85 5.25
N ALA A 166 8.96 3.41 5.65
CA ALA A 166 8.14 4.11 6.63
C ALA A 166 8.84 4.21 8.00
N PHE A 167 9.55 3.13 8.41
CA PHE A 167 10.38 3.13 9.61
C PHE A 167 11.51 4.15 9.50
N LEU A 168 12.28 4.13 8.41
CA LEU A 168 13.41 5.04 8.20
C LEU A 168 12.96 6.50 8.19
N VAL A 169 11.89 6.81 7.48
CA VAL A 169 11.31 8.15 7.42
C VAL A 169 10.87 8.62 8.81
N ARG A 170 10.20 7.76 9.56
CA ARG A 170 9.75 8.09 10.92
C ARG A 170 10.92 8.25 11.89
N TRP A 171 11.89 7.35 11.82
CA TRP A 171 13.10 7.41 12.64
C TRP A 171 13.89 8.69 12.37
N TYR A 172 14.11 9.01 11.10
CA TYR A 172 14.90 10.20 10.72
C TYR A 172 14.19 11.51 11.09
N ILE A 173 12.90 11.63 10.80
CA ILE A 173 12.14 12.87 10.96
C ILE A 173 11.69 13.07 12.42
N ASP A 174 11.08 12.07 13.03
CA ASP A 174 10.47 12.18 14.36
C ASP A 174 11.45 11.83 15.48
N ARG A 175 12.63 11.29 15.15
CA ARG A 175 13.64 10.78 16.10
C ARG A 175 13.06 9.73 17.06
N LYS A 176 11.98 9.07 16.68
CA LYS A 176 11.33 8.01 17.47
C LYS A 176 11.86 6.65 17.06
N HIS A 177 12.44 5.94 18.02
CA HIS A 177 12.91 4.58 17.85
C HIS A 177 11.73 3.60 17.89
N SER A 178 11.06 3.42 16.77
CA SER A 178 9.97 2.44 16.65
C SER A 178 10.52 1.09 16.18
N TRP A 179 11.29 0.45 17.04
CA TRP A 179 11.92 -0.85 16.76
C TRP A 179 10.93 -1.93 16.28
N TRP A 180 9.68 -1.85 16.71
CA TRP A 180 8.61 -2.74 16.26
C TRP A 180 8.42 -2.73 14.74
N ILE A 181 8.54 -1.55 14.11
CA ILE A 181 8.39 -1.44 12.66
C ILE A 181 9.58 -2.10 11.95
N ALA A 182 10.79 -1.95 12.50
CA ALA A 182 11.97 -2.62 11.97
C ALA A 182 11.87 -4.14 12.12
N LEU A 183 11.39 -4.64 13.26
CA LEU A 183 11.17 -6.07 13.48
C LEU A 183 10.12 -6.65 12.51
N CYS A 184 9.04 -5.91 12.25
CA CYS A 184 8.06 -6.31 11.25
C CYS A 184 8.68 -6.41 9.85
N ALA A 185 9.56 -5.45 9.48
CA ALA A 185 10.23 -5.47 8.19
C ALA A 185 11.22 -6.64 8.04
N LEU A 186 11.87 -7.05 9.14
CA LEU A 186 12.79 -8.20 9.16
C LEU A 186 12.06 -9.55 9.15
N GLY A 187 10.79 -9.58 9.58
CA GLY A 187 9.97 -10.79 9.60
C GLY A 187 9.16 -11.02 8.31
N ILE A 188 9.31 -10.16 7.33
CA ILE A 188 8.69 -10.24 6.01
C ILE A 188 9.76 -10.59 4.97
#